data_a24a5f76aff402308bd058097296c593
#
_entry.id   a24a5f76aff402308bd058097296c593
#
_cell.length_a   1.000
_cell.length_b   1.000
_cell.length_c   1.000
_cell.angle_alpha   90.00
_cell.angle_beta   90.00
_cell.angle_gamma   90.00
#
_symmetry.space_group_name_H-M   'P 1'
#
loop_
_entity.id
_entity.type
_entity.pdbx_description
1 polymer ?
#
loop_
_entity_poly.entity_id
_entity_poly.type
_entity_poly.pdbx_seq_one_letter_code
_entity_poly.pdbx_strand_id
1 'polypeptide(L)' 'MLFGTGDLVWFEDLNGQLYLSVVLEDGVSGYGGDARIIYIIYSIANRSTWLAYQSELTLAKNFT' A
#
# COMPACT_ATOMS: atom_id res chain seq x y z
N MET A 1 -11.10 -5.32 3.94
CA MET A 1 -9.75 -4.87 3.58
C MET A 1 -9.11 -4.16 4.75
N LEU A 2 -7.79 -4.27 4.87
CA LEU A 2 -7.08 -3.74 6.03
C LEU A 2 -6.86 -2.23 5.98
N PHE A 3 -6.75 -1.66 4.79
CA PHE A 3 -6.42 -0.26 4.63
C PHE A 3 -7.47 0.46 3.80
N GLY A 4 -7.71 1.72 4.13
CA GLY A 4 -8.63 2.55 3.40
C GLY A 4 -7.92 3.78 2.82
N THR A 5 -8.57 4.41 1.86
CA THR A 5 -8.07 5.64 1.24
C THR A 5 -7.78 6.70 2.30
N GLY A 6 -6.60 7.27 2.25
CA GLY A 6 -6.16 8.27 3.21
C GLY A 6 -5.36 7.73 4.38
N ASP A 7 -5.35 6.42 4.58
CA ASP A 7 -4.57 5.83 5.68
C ASP A 7 -3.08 6.01 5.42
N LEU A 8 -2.32 6.27 6.48
CA LEU A 8 -0.86 6.27 6.41
C LEU A 8 -0.36 4.86 6.67
N VAL A 9 0.52 4.41 5.81
CA VAL A 9 1.09 3.06 5.88
C VAL A 9 2.60 3.11 5.68
N TRP A 10 3.28 2.09 6.20
CA TRP A 10 4.68 1.87 5.90
C TRP A 10 4.76 0.84 4.78
N PHE A 11 5.43 1.19 3.71
CA PHE A 11 5.72 0.27 2.62
C PHE A 11 7.16 -0.22 2.75
N GLU A 12 7.34 -1.53 2.76
CA GLU A 12 8.66 -2.15 2.84
C GLU A 12 9.04 -2.69 1.47
N ASP A 13 10.18 -2.23 0.95
CA ASP A 13 10.66 -2.71 -0.35
C ASP A 13 11.46 -4.00 -0.20
N LEU A 14 12.00 -4.49 -1.31
CA LEU A 14 12.74 -5.75 -1.32
C LEU A 14 14.03 -5.70 -0.51
N ASN A 15 14.54 -4.51 -0.25
CA ASN A 15 15.76 -4.32 0.54
C ASN A 15 15.46 -4.11 2.02
N GLY A 16 14.19 -4.15 2.42
CA GLY A 16 13.80 -3.91 3.80
C GLY A 16 13.67 -2.43 4.15
N GLN A 17 13.79 -1.54 3.16
CA GLN A 17 13.67 -0.12 3.37
C GLN A 17 12.20 0.25 3.56
N LEU A 18 11.91 1.08 4.56
CA LEU A 18 10.55 1.52 4.85
C LEU A 18 10.29 2.92 4.31
N TYR A 19 9.13 3.09 3.70
CA TYR A 19 8.69 4.37 3.15
C TYR A 19 7.31 4.71 3.67
N LEU A 20 7.17 5.89 4.27
CA LEU A 20 5.86 6.36 4.71
C LEU A 20 5.05 6.77 3.49
N SER A 21 3.86 6.24 3.38
CA SER A 21 3.02 6.40 2.20
C SER A 21 1.57 6.60 2.58
N VAL A 22 0.79 7.15 1.65
CA VAL A 22 -0.64 7.35 1.82
C VAL A 22 -1.37 6.42 0.86
N VAL A 23 -2.37 5.72 1.34
CA VAL A 23 -3.20 4.88 0.48
C VAL A 23 -4.10 5.78 -0.36
N LEU A 24 -3.98 5.69 -1.68
CA LEU A 24 -4.82 6.44 -2.61
C LEU A 24 -6.05 5.65 -3.00
N GLU A 25 -5.86 4.38 -3.28
CA GLU A 25 -6.92 3.50 -3.76
C GLU A 25 -6.61 2.07 -3.36
N ASP A 26 -7.65 1.29 -3.18
CA ASP A 26 -7.49 -0.15 -3.03
C ASP A 26 -8.09 -0.85 -4.24
N GLY A 27 -7.63 -2.04 -4.51
CA GLY A 27 -8.14 -2.82 -5.61
C GLY A 27 -7.78 -4.27 -5.46
N VAL A 28 -8.41 -5.09 -6.27
CA VAL A 28 -8.12 -6.51 -6.32
C VAL A 28 -7.54 -6.80 -7.69
N SER A 29 -6.38 -7.41 -7.70
CA SER A 29 -5.77 -7.85 -8.94
C SER A 29 -5.53 -9.36 -8.84
N GLY A 30 -5.76 -10.05 -9.94
CA GLY A 30 -5.51 -11.46 -9.99
C GLY A 30 -6.25 -12.10 -11.15
N TYR A 31 -5.65 -13.13 -11.70
CA TYR A 31 -6.24 -13.92 -12.76
C TYR A 31 -6.26 -15.37 -12.29
N GLY A 32 -7.30 -16.07 -12.68
CA GLY A 32 -7.49 -17.43 -12.24
C GLY A 32 -7.88 -17.44 -10.77
N GLY A 33 -7.33 -18.32 -9.97
CA GLY A 33 -7.69 -18.45 -8.56
C GLY A 33 -6.79 -17.70 -7.60
N ASP A 34 -5.87 -16.87 -8.10
CA ASP A 34 -4.84 -16.26 -7.27
C ASP A 34 -5.03 -14.75 -7.18
N ALA A 35 -6.19 -14.34 -6.71
CA ALA A 35 -6.51 -12.93 -6.52
C ALA A 35 -5.74 -12.36 -5.33
N ARG A 36 -5.14 -11.19 -5.53
CA ARG A 36 -4.40 -10.49 -4.47
C ARG A 36 -4.95 -9.08 -4.32
N ILE A 37 -4.90 -8.57 -3.10
CA ILE A 37 -5.29 -7.20 -2.83
C ILE A 37 -4.09 -6.31 -3.08
N ILE A 38 -4.26 -5.36 -3.98
CA ILE A 38 -3.23 -4.41 -4.36
C ILE A 38 -3.72 -3.01 -3.99
N TYR A 39 -2.82 -2.22 -3.44
CA TYR A 39 -3.10 -0.84 -3.09
C TYR A 39 -2.27 0.07 -3.98
N ILE A 40 -2.87 1.19 -4.38
CA ILE A 40 -2.11 2.28 -4.99
C ILE A 40 -1.74 3.23 -3.86
N ILE A 41 -0.45 3.42 -3.66
CA ILE A 41 0.07 4.24 -2.58
C ILE A 41 0.88 5.40 -3.14
N TYR A 42 0.91 6.50 -2.39
CA TYR A 42 1.75 7.64 -2.71
C TYR A 42 2.90 7.68 -1.71
N SER A 43 4.12 7.51 -2.20
CA SER A 43 5.32 7.60 -1.36
C SER A 43 5.65 9.07 -1.14
N ILE A 44 5.60 9.50 0.12
CA ILE A 44 5.82 10.91 0.46
C ILE A 44 7.25 11.32 0.17
N ALA A 45 8.21 10.49 0.55
CA ALA A 45 9.63 10.81 0.35
C ALA A 45 10.02 10.87 -1.13
N ASN A 46 9.47 9.96 -1.92
CA ASN A 46 9.83 9.85 -3.34
C ASN A 46 8.92 10.64 -4.26
N ARG A 47 7.81 11.15 -3.72
CA ARG A 47 6.82 11.93 -4.48
C ARG A 47 6.32 11.18 -5.72
N SER A 48 6.06 9.90 -5.56
CA SER A 48 5.60 9.05 -6.65
C SER A 48 4.58 8.04 -6.18
N THR A 49 3.79 7.52 -7.11
CA THR A 49 2.79 6.50 -6.80
C THR A 49 3.35 5.13 -7.14
N TRP A 50 3.03 4.17 -6.29
CA TRP A 50 3.48 2.80 -6.44
C TRP A 50 2.31 1.85 -6.24
N LEU A 51 2.45 0.65 -6.77
CA LEU A 51 1.54 -0.45 -6.48
C LEU A 51 2.19 -1.31 -5.40
N ALA A 52 1.41 -1.65 -4.38
CA ALA A 52 1.90 -2.47 -3.29
C ALA A 52 0.90 -3.55 -2.92
N TYR A 53 1.40 -4.74 -2.65
CA TYR A 53 0.56 -5.79 -2.10
C TYR A 53 0.28 -5.52 -0.63
N GLN A 54 -0.87 -6.00 -0.17
CA GLN A 54 -1.24 -5.82 1.23
C GLN A 54 -0.16 -6.32 2.19
N SER A 55 0.52 -7.40 1.84
CA SER A 55 1.57 -7.97 2.68
C SER A 55 2.80 -7.08 2.82
N GLU A 56 2.97 -6.11 1.93
CA GLU A 56 4.11 -5.18 1.97
C GLU A 56 3.80 -3.93 2.79
N LEU A 57 2.58 -3.81 3.32
CA LEU A 57 2.13 -2.61 4.01
C LEU A 57 1.87 -2.90 5.48
N THR A 58 2.21 -1.92 6.33
CA THR A 58 1.87 -1.93 7.75
C THR A 58 1.20 -0.60 8.08
N LEU A 59 0.11 -0.63 8.81
CA LEU A 59 -0.60 0.59 9.18
C LEU A 59 0.26 1.46 10.07
N ALA A 60 0.46 2.71 9.68
CA ALA A 60 1.15 3.71 10.49
C ALA A 60 0.13 4.56 11.24
N LYS A 61 -0.90 5.03 10.54
CA LYS A 61 -1.96 5.81 11.18
C LYS A 61 -3.23 5.77 10.35
N ASN A 62 -4.35 5.63 11.04
CA ASN A 62 -5.67 5.65 10.44
C ASN A 62 -6.30 7.02 10.66
N PHE A 63 -6.75 7.67 9.58
CA PHE A 63 -7.34 9.01 9.63
C PHE A 63 -8.87 9.00 9.58
N THR A 64 -9.49 7.86 9.60
CA THR A 64 -10.96 7.80 9.60
C THR A 64 -11.54 7.74 10.99
#